data_ae1f580bf72a8b23c8e92be802931593
#
_entry.id   ae1f580bf72a8b23c8e92be802931593
#
_cell.length_a   1.000
_cell.length_b   1.000
_cell.length_c   1.000
_cell.angle_alpha   90.00
_cell.angle_beta   90.00
_cell.angle_gamma   90.00
#
_symmetry.space_group_name_H-M   'P 1'
#
loop_
_entity.id
_entity.type
_entity.pdbx_description
1 polymer ?
#
loop_
_entity_poly.entity_id
_entity_poly.type
_entity_poly.pdbx_seq_one_letter_code
_entity_poly.pdbx_strand_id
1 'polypeptide(L)'
;MVELNISRAVKYHSLLTKSYTRNSHIREYTKKRAKGICQLCEKEAPFYDLNGQPFLEVYHIKRLVDGGSDSVGNTVALCPNCHRKMHILNLLEDVEKLLYIDYSQY
;
A
#
# COMPACT_ATOMS: atom_id res chain seq x y z
N MET A 1 -14.17 14.89 7.20
CA MET A 1 -14.36 14.30 7.18
C MET A 1 -14.44 13.75 7.06
N VAL A 2 -14.23 13.74 7.15
CA VAL A 2 -14.39 12.90 7.03
C VAL A 2 -14.60 12.33 7.64
N GLU A 3 -15.02 12.40 8.51
CA GLU A 3 -15.40 11.63 9.05
C GLU A 3 -16.52 11.37 9.07
N LEU A 4 -17.31 12.24 8.99
CA LEU A 4 -18.22 11.93 8.91
C LEU A 4 -18.90 11.27 8.32
N ASN A 5 -19.04 11.90 8.01
CA ASN A 5 -19.23 10.86 7.17
C ASN A 5 -18.50 9.62 7.55
N ILE A 6 -17.76 9.67 8.58
CA ILE A 6 -17.00 8.52 8.97
C ILE A 6 -17.83 7.35 9.43
N SER A 7 -18.83 7.54 10.24
CA SER A 7 -19.57 6.38 10.67
C SER A 7 -20.35 5.77 9.52
N ARG A 8 -20.88 6.57 8.63
CA ARG A 8 -21.56 6.02 7.48
C ARG A 8 -20.56 5.35 6.56
N ALA A 9 -19.43 5.98 6.39
CA ALA A 9 -18.41 5.43 5.53
C ALA A 9 -17.86 4.14 6.10
N VAL A 10 -17.75 4.05 7.37
CA VAL A 10 -17.26 2.84 8.00
C VAL A 10 -18.21 1.69 7.79
N LYS A 11 -19.50 1.92 7.95
CA LYS A 11 -20.44 0.89 7.78
C LYS A 11 -20.46 0.40 6.34
N TYR A 12 -20.50 1.32 5.42
CA TYR A 12 -20.49 0.97 4.02
C TYR A 12 -19.17 0.31 3.66
N HIS A 13 -18.14 0.82 4.20
CA HIS A 13 -16.81 0.33 3.94
C HIS A 13 -16.61 -1.08 4.45
N SER A 14 -17.23 -1.45 5.52
CA SER A 14 -17.06 -2.80 6.00
C SER A 14 -17.61 -3.84 5.07
N LEU A 15 -18.65 -3.53 4.30
CA LEU A 15 -19.13 -4.44 3.31
C LEU A 15 -18.16 -4.58 2.17
N LEU A 16 -17.62 -3.48 1.72
CA LEU A 16 -16.63 -3.52 0.65
C LEU A 16 -15.37 -4.18 1.10
N THR A 17 -15.01 -3.95 2.33
CA THR A 17 -13.79 -4.50 2.87
C THR A 17 -13.84 -6.00 2.93
N LYS A 18 -14.97 -6.54 3.19
CA LYS A 18 -15.10 -7.97 3.18
C LYS A 18 -14.88 -8.51 1.79
N SER A 19 -15.33 -7.79 0.79
CA SER A 19 -15.17 -8.23 -0.58
C SER A 19 -13.73 -8.20 -1.00
N TYR A 20 -13.00 -7.15 -0.64
CA TYR A 20 -11.63 -7.04 -1.05
C TYR A 20 -10.69 -7.70 -0.09
N THR A 21 -11.13 -7.99 1.14
CA THR A 21 -10.39 -8.67 2.01
C THR A 21 -9.14 -8.39 2.32
N ARG A 22 -8.74 -7.80 3.08
CA ARG A 22 -7.54 -7.53 3.44
C ARG A 22 -6.90 -8.67 3.94
N ASN A 23 -6.04 -9.22 3.32
CA ASN A 23 -5.19 -10.27 3.82
C ASN A 23 -4.08 -9.60 4.63
N SER A 24 -4.21 -9.63 5.93
CA SER A 24 -3.25 -8.98 6.79
C SER A 24 -1.86 -9.59 6.64
N HIS A 25 -1.76 -10.86 6.27
CA HIS A 25 -0.46 -11.48 6.05
C HIS A 25 0.25 -10.88 4.84
N ILE A 26 -0.51 -10.57 3.78
CA ILE A 26 0.04 -9.92 2.61
C ILE A 26 0.58 -8.54 2.98
N ARG A 27 -0.18 -7.81 3.77
CA ARG A 27 0.23 -6.46 4.18
C ARG A 27 1.48 -6.51 5.04
N GLU A 28 1.53 -7.43 5.99
CA GLU A 28 2.69 -7.57 6.85
C GLU A 28 3.91 -7.99 6.06
N TYR A 29 3.74 -8.94 5.16
CA TYR A 29 4.84 -9.41 4.35
C TYR A 29 5.39 -8.30 3.46
N THR A 30 4.49 -7.54 2.85
CA THR A 30 4.88 -6.43 1.98
C THR A 30 5.72 -5.40 2.76
N LYS A 31 5.28 -5.07 3.96
CA LYS A 31 6.02 -4.12 4.78
C LYS A 31 7.36 -4.66 5.23
N LYS A 32 7.40 -5.93 5.59
CA LYS A 32 8.65 -6.54 6.04
C LYS A 32 9.68 -6.61 4.93
N ARG A 33 9.27 -6.96 3.73
CA ARG A 33 10.25 -7.06 2.66
C ARG A 33 10.78 -5.69 2.26
N ALA A 34 10.05 -4.62 2.52
CA ALA A 34 10.52 -3.27 2.23
C ALA A 34 11.60 -2.83 3.21
N LYS A 35 11.65 -3.48 4.38
CA LYS A 35 12.70 -3.23 5.39
C LYS A 35 12.79 -1.76 5.79
N GLY A 36 11.63 -1.11 5.90
CA GLY A 36 11.56 0.27 6.35
C GLY A 36 11.88 1.31 5.30
N ILE A 37 12.05 0.87 4.05
CA ILE A 37 12.43 1.77 2.95
C ILE A 37 11.28 1.85 1.95
N CYS A 38 10.91 3.05 1.57
CA CYS A 38 9.89 3.24 0.54
C CYS A 38 10.38 2.61 -0.76
N GLN A 39 9.57 1.76 -1.35
CA GLN A 39 10.00 1.02 -2.54
C GLN A 39 9.97 1.86 -3.81
N LEU A 40 9.44 3.08 -3.75
CA LEU A 40 9.46 3.96 -4.91
C LEU A 40 10.60 4.99 -4.81
N CYS A 41 10.63 5.79 -3.76
CA CYS A 41 11.65 6.83 -3.66
C CYS A 41 12.93 6.33 -2.97
N GLU A 42 12.85 5.14 -2.37
CA GLU A 42 14.01 4.50 -1.73
C GLU A 42 14.55 5.26 -0.53
N LYS A 43 13.72 6.08 0.08
CA LYS A 43 14.07 6.75 1.32
C LYS A 43 13.46 6.02 2.49
N GLU A 44 14.02 6.25 3.67
CA GLU A 44 13.51 5.62 4.87
C GLU A 44 12.10 6.11 5.17
N ALA A 45 11.34 5.29 5.88
CA ALA A 45 10.01 5.68 6.33
C ALA A 45 10.10 6.99 7.12
N PRO A 46 9.08 7.84 7.01
CA PRO A 46 9.15 9.16 7.64
C PRO A 46 9.15 9.13 9.17
N PHE A 47 8.63 8.08 9.76
CA PHE A 47 8.64 7.96 11.22
C PHE A 47 8.30 6.51 11.58
N TYR A 48 8.35 6.21 12.86
CA TYR A 48 7.98 4.90 13.37
C TYR A 48 6.67 5.04 14.11
N ASP A 49 5.80 4.05 13.97
CA ASP A 49 4.50 4.10 14.63
C ASP A 49 4.64 3.75 16.12
N LEU A 50 3.52 3.71 16.81
CA LEU A 50 3.54 3.48 18.24
C LEU A 50 4.06 2.10 18.62
N ASN A 51 4.07 1.17 17.69
CA ASN A 51 4.59 -0.17 17.91
C ASN A 51 6.05 -0.30 17.51
N GLY A 52 6.68 0.80 17.13
CA GLY A 52 8.08 0.78 16.73
C GLY A 52 8.32 0.29 15.33
N GLN A 53 7.27 0.26 14.50
CA GLN A 53 7.40 -0.20 13.12
C GLN A 53 7.57 0.99 12.18
N PRO A 54 8.41 0.86 11.16
CA PRO A 54 8.53 1.95 10.19
C PRO A 54 7.19 2.20 9.52
N PHE A 55 6.81 3.47 9.42
CA PHE A 55 5.50 3.79 8.85
C PHE A 55 5.56 3.83 7.34
N LEU A 56 5.06 2.79 6.71
CA LEU A 56 4.89 2.71 5.27
C LEU A 56 3.48 2.23 5.00
N GLU A 57 2.97 2.57 3.84
CA GLU A 57 1.60 2.22 3.46
C GLU A 57 1.63 1.21 2.33
N VAL A 58 0.72 0.25 2.37
CA VAL A 58 0.66 -0.77 1.34
C VAL A 58 -0.14 -0.24 0.15
N TYR A 59 0.44 -0.35 -1.03
CA TYR A 59 -0.17 0.13 -2.26
C TYR A 59 -0.29 -1.04 -3.24
N HIS A 60 -1.47 -1.18 -3.85
CA HIS A 60 -1.67 -2.19 -4.88
C HIS A 60 -1.37 -1.54 -6.23
N ILE A 61 -0.37 -2.04 -6.92
CA ILE A 61 0.07 -1.45 -8.18
C ILE A 61 -1.09 -1.41 -9.16
N LYS A 62 -1.81 -2.53 -9.29
CA LYS A 62 -3.06 -2.53 -10.00
C LYS A 62 -4.15 -2.54 -8.94
N ARG A 63 -5.02 -1.54 -8.95
CA ARG A 63 -5.99 -1.39 -7.87
C ARG A 63 -6.95 -2.55 -7.83
N LEU A 64 -7.41 -2.88 -6.63
CA LEU A 64 -8.34 -4.00 -6.45
C LEU A 64 -9.63 -3.78 -7.22
N VAL A 65 -10.13 -2.55 -7.26
CA VAL A 65 -11.36 -2.24 -8.00
C VAL A 65 -11.20 -2.42 -9.49
N ASP A 66 -9.97 -2.42 -9.99
CA ASP A 66 -9.68 -2.61 -11.40
C ASP A 66 -9.26 -4.04 -11.71
N GLY A 67 -9.50 -4.94 -10.79
CA GLY A 67 -9.17 -6.35 -11.01
C GLY A 67 -7.78 -6.76 -10.57
N GLY A 68 -7.07 -5.89 -9.86
CA GLY A 68 -5.77 -6.27 -9.33
C GLY A 68 -5.90 -7.26 -8.19
N SER A 69 -4.90 -8.08 -7.98
CA SER A 69 -4.93 -9.08 -6.92
C SER A 69 -4.38 -8.53 -5.62
N ASP A 70 -4.85 -9.09 -4.52
CA ASP A 70 -4.27 -8.80 -3.20
C ASP A 70 -3.19 -9.86 -2.98
N SER A 71 -2.04 -9.63 -3.57
CA SER A 71 -0.96 -10.61 -3.56
C SER A 71 0.38 -9.90 -3.46
N VAL A 72 1.40 -10.64 -3.07
CA VAL A 72 2.73 -10.06 -2.91
C VAL A 72 3.27 -9.50 -4.22
N GLY A 73 2.86 -10.06 -5.34
CA GLY A 73 3.34 -9.56 -6.64
C GLY A 73 2.67 -8.28 -7.09
N ASN A 74 1.61 -7.87 -6.41
CA ASN A 74 0.90 -6.65 -6.77
C ASN A 74 0.92 -5.62 -5.66
N THR A 75 1.72 -5.82 -4.61
CA THR A 75 1.75 -4.90 -3.49
C THR A 75 3.16 -4.39 -3.26
N VAL A 76 3.23 -3.13 -2.84
CA VAL A 76 4.50 -2.51 -2.48
C VAL A 76 4.25 -1.66 -1.25
N ALA A 77 5.32 -1.33 -0.53
CA ALA A 77 5.22 -0.46 0.64
C ALA A 77 5.80 0.90 0.27
N LEU A 78 5.01 1.93 0.42
CA LEU A 78 5.39 3.27 0.02
C LEU A 78 5.27 4.24 1.18
N CYS A 79 6.10 5.27 1.17
CA CYS A 79 5.91 6.34 2.13
C CYS A 79 4.63 7.10 1.76
N PRO A 80 4.05 7.84 2.69
CA PRO A 80 2.79 8.53 2.41
C PRO A 80 2.87 9.48 1.21
N ASN A 81 4.01 10.11 1.00
CA ASN A 81 4.15 11.00 -0.15
C ASN A 81 4.10 10.25 -1.47
N CYS A 82 4.82 9.14 -1.57
CA CYS A 82 4.81 8.35 -2.78
C CYS A 82 3.47 7.68 -3.01
N HIS A 83 2.83 7.22 -1.93
CA HIS A 83 1.53 6.61 -2.03
C HIS A 83 0.52 7.60 -2.61
N ARG A 84 0.52 8.82 -2.08
CA ARG A 84 -0.37 9.85 -2.59
C ARG A 84 -0.03 10.21 -4.03
N LYS A 85 1.25 10.29 -4.35
CA LYS A 85 1.70 10.59 -5.70
C LYS A 85 1.18 9.57 -6.70
N MET A 86 1.22 8.28 -6.33
CA MET A 86 0.72 7.24 -7.21
C MET A 86 -0.78 7.39 -7.45
N HIS A 87 -1.53 7.78 -6.42
CA HIS A 87 -2.98 7.95 -6.58
C HIS A 87 -3.32 9.18 -7.42
N ILE A 88 -2.51 10.21 -7.37
CA ILE A 88 -2.80 11.44 -8.08
C ILE A 88 -2.20 11.46 -9.48
N LEU A 89 -0.96 11.07 -9.63
CA LEU A 89 -0.27 11.16 -10.91
C LEU A 89 -0.18 9.85 -11.66
N ASN A 90 0.02 8.77 -10.95
CA ASN A 90 0.14 7.43 -11.53
C ASN A 90 1.05 7.42 -12.75
N LEU A 91 2.23 8.02 -12.63
CA LEU A 91 3.15 8.14 -13.75
C LEU A 91 3.61 6.77 -14.22
N LEU A 92 3.65 6.60 -15.52
CA LEU A 92 4.04 5.32 -16.11
C LEU A 92 5.42 4.87 -15.63
N GLU A 93 6.35 5.79 -15.55
CA GLU A 93 7.71 5.45 -15.13
C GLU A 93 7.72 4.91 -13.70
N ASP A 94 6.85 5.45 -12.84
CA ASP A 94 6.77 4.97 -11.46
C ASP A 94 6.12 3.59 -11.41
N VAL A 95 5.07 3.39 -12.19
CA VAL A 95 4.40 2.10 -12.26
C VAL A 95 5.38 1.04 -12.74
N GLU A 96 6.16 1.37 -13.77
CA GLU A 96 7.12 0.43 -14.30
C GLU A 96 8.20 0.09 -13.29
N LYS A 97 8.67 1.09 -12.56
CA LYS A 97 9.67 0.85 -11.54
C LYS A 97 9.15 -0.14 -10.50
N LEU A 98 7.91 0.04 -10.07
CA LEU A 98 7.34 -0.85 -9.06
C LEU A 98 7.11 -2.25 -9.59
N LEU A 99 6.74 -2.37 -10.87
CA LEU A 99 6.50 -3.68 -11.46
C LEU A 99 7.77 -4.48 -11.63
N TYR A 100 8.90 -3.82 -11.74
CA TYR A 100 10.16 -4.53 -11.97
C TYR A 100 10.98 -4.78 -10.71
N ILE A 101 10.38 -4.59 -9.57
CA ILE A 101 11.06 -4.94 -8.33
C ILE A 101 11.26 -6.45 -8.29
N ASP A 102 12.46 -6.86 -7.94
CA ASP A 102 12.78 -8.29 -7.88
C ASP A 102 12.37 -8.85 -6.53
N TYR A 103 11.26 -9.54 -6.53
CA TYR A 103 10.73 -10.12 -5.30
C TYR A 103 11.44 -11.40 -4.88
N SER A 104 12.25 -11.95 -5.73
CA SER A 104 12.90 -13.22 -5.38
C SER A 104 13.92 -13.06 -4.27
N GLN A 105 14.29 -11.83 -3.96
CA GLN A 105 15.26 -11.56 -2.89
C GLN A 105 14.61 -11.45 -1.54
N TYR A 106 13.33 -11.57 -1.46
CA TYR A 106 12.61 -11.45 -0.20
C TYR A 106 11.98 -12.79 0.21
#